data_a398fbee2724194928127f078be30842
#
_entry.id   a398fbee2724194928127f078be30842
#
_cell.length_a   1.000
_cell.length_b   1.000
_cell.length_c   1.000
_cell.angle_alpha   90.00
_cell.angle_beta   90.00
_cell.angle_gamma   90.00
#
_symmetry.space_group_name_H-M   'P 1'
#
loop_
_entity.id
_entity.type
_entity.pdbx_description
1 polymer ?
#
loop_
_entity_poly.entity_id
_entity_poly.type
_entity_poly.pdbx_seq_one_letter_code
_entity_poly.pdbx_strand_id
1 'polypeptide(L)'
;MVESHRGLLFYPTLYEGFEYSRHCIYTGAAPNQNSLQLARYLLSTYGNRFLLVGSNYIYPYESNRLMADFVMQGRGEILDELYVPLEAGPGDFEKVIGRIKKTSPDVIFSTVVGRSTSVLYEAYRSAGFDPAKMPIASLTTSEAEVAQMHPEAAEGHITAAPFFETSPSRAARRFVESFKGKYGPDAPVPAAAEAAYFQVHLAMRALARSGSDDPEGVLKELRDSEFDAPQGRVRIDPENNHTYLWPRIARLDKSGRFQTVWNPGVRIKPDPYCVVQSLDDWSVDDLHTVSH
;
A
#
# COMPACT_ATOMS: atom_id res chain seq x y z
N MET A 1 -12.03 17.21 -13.96
CA MET A 1 -11.34 17.07 -15.28
C MET A 1 -11.79 15.80 -16.02
N VAL A 2 -11.67 14.58 -15.47
CA VAL A 2 -12.04 13.32 -16.16
C VAL A 2 -13.52 13.32 -16.56
N GLU A 3 -14.41 13.64 -15.62
CA GLU A 3 -15.87 13.69 -15.88
C GLU A 3 -16.26 14.76 -16.90
N SER A 4 -15.65 15.95 -16.83
CA SER A 4 -15.97 17.03 -17.78
C SER A 4 -15.55 16.71 -19.22
N HIS A 5 -14.59 15.81 -19.40
CA HIS A 5 -14.16 15.31 -20.72
C HIS A 5 -14.78 13.95 -21.08
N ARG A 6 -15.72 13.45 -20.27
CA ARG A 6 -16.38 12.16 -20.47
C ARG A 6 -15.37 11.02 -20.68
N GLY A 7 -14.26 11.05 -19.91
CA GLY A 7 -13.21 10.03 -19.94
C GLY A 7 -13.35 9.03 -18.81
N LEU A 8 -12.50 7.98 -18.81
CA LEU A 8 -12.27 7.08 -17.69
C LEU A 8 -10.81 7.19 -17.25
N LEU A 9 -10.61 7.25 -15.93
CA LEU A 9 -9.30 7.20 -15.32
C LEU A 9 -9.13 5.85 -14.60
N PHE A 10 -8.02 5.18 -14.85
CA PHE A 10 -7.60 4.00 -14.10
C PHE A 10 -6.47 4.40 -13.16
N TYR A 11 -6.66 4.16 -11.86
CA TYR A 11 -5.75 4.61 -10.81
C TYR A 11 -5.11 3.40 -10.07
N PRO A 12 -3.90 2.96 -10.49
CA PRO A 12 -3.27 1.72 -10.02
C PRO A 12 -2.37 1.89 -8.80
N THR A 13 -2.27 3.09 -8.26
CA THR A 13 -1.35 3.40 -7.16
C THR A 13 -2.10 3.65 -5.86
N LEU A 14 -1.37 4.16 -4.86
CA LEU A 14 -1.88 4.48 -3.55
C LEU A 14 -3.02 5.50 -3.63
N TYR A 15 -4.15 5.16 -3.02
CA TYR A 15 -5.33 6.04 -2.97
C TYR A 15 -5.08 7.20 -2.01
N GLU A 16 -5.21 8.43 -2.50
CA GLU A 16 -4.93 9.64 -1.72
C GLU A 16 -6.04 10.01 -0.71
N GLY A 17 -7.18 9.33 -0.78
CA GLY A 17 -8.29 9.48 0.17
C GLY A 17 -9.34 10.49 -0.25
N PHE A 18 -10.60 10.21 0.16
CA PHE A 18 -11.78 11.07 0.06
C PHE A 18 -12.15 11.60 -1.33
N GLU A 19 -11.49 11.14 -2.39
CA GLU A 19 -11.91 11.42 -3.74
C GLU A 19 -13.10 10.52 -4.08
N TYR A 20 -14.09 11.11 -4.76
CA TYR A 20 -15.22 10.40 -5.32
C TYR A 20 -15.41 10.80 -6.78
N SER A 21 -15.15 9.87 -7.69
CA SER A 21 -15.50 10.02 -9.09
C SER A 21 -16.04 8.71 -9.65
N ARG A 22 -17.25 8.76 -10.19
CA ARG A 22 -17.85 7.60 -10.89
C ARG A 22 -17.08 7.22 -12.17
N HIS A 23 -16.20 8.08 -12.67
CA HIS A 23 -15.37 7.87 -13.85
C HIS A 23 -13.93 7.45 -13.51
N CYS A 24 -13.63 7.20 -12.24
CA CYS A 24 -12.34 6.69 -11.81
C CYS A 24 -12.48 5.23 -11.34
N ILE A 25 -11.59 4.37 -11.82
CA ILE A 25 -11.47 2.97 -11.41
C ILE A 25 -10.20 2.83 -10.58
N TYR A 26 -10.35 2.49 -9.32
CA TYR A 26 -9.26 2.40 -8.35
C TYR A 26 -8.78 0.96 -8.21
N THR A 27 -7.60 0.68 -8.74
CA THR A 27 -6.97 -0.65 -8.67
C THR A 27 -5.83 -0.72 -7.65
N GLY A 28 -5.48 0.42 -7.05
CA GLY A 28 -4.64 0.50 -5.85
C GLY A 28 -5.44 0.23 -4.57
N ALA A 29 -4.75 -0.06 -3.48
CA ALA A 29 -5.37 -0.41 -2.21
C ALA A 29 -6.09 0.76 -1.54
N ALA A 30 -7.30 0.52 -1.06
CA ALA A 30 -8.05 1.42 -0.19
C ALA A 30 -7.49 1.36 1.25
N PRO A 31 -7.75 2.38 2.10
CA PRO A 31 -7.20 2.46 3.45
C PRO A 31 -7.51 1.25 4.34
N ASN A 32 -8.70 0.66 4.24
CA ASN A 32 -9.05 -0.54 5.00
C ASN A 32 -8.29 -1.79 4.54
N GLN A 33 -7.75 -1.79 3.32
CA GLN A 33 -7.01 -2.92 2.76
C GLN A 33 -5.50 -2.84 3.05
N ASN A 34 -4.95 -1.67 3.36
CA ASN A 34 -3.54 -1.49 3.69
C ASN A 34 -3.32 -0.88 5.09
N SER A 35 -3.71 0.38 5.32
CA SER A 35 -3.42 1.12 6.55
C SER A 35 -4.03 0.46 7.79
N LEU A 36 -5.31 0.08 7.72
CA LEU A 36 -6.01 -0.58 8.83
C LEU A 36 -5.38 -1.92 9.18
N GLN A 37 -5.08 -2.74 8.18
CA GLN A 37 -4.47 -4.06 8.40
C GLN A 37 -3.06 -3.92 8.97
N LEU A 38 -2.30 -2.94 8.48
CA LEU A 38 -0.97 -2.63 9.00
C LEU A 38 -1.04 -2.15 10.45
N ALA A 39 -1.95 -1.21 10.78
CA ALA A 39 -2.14 -0.71 12.14
C ALA A 39 -2.44 -1.86 13.12
N ARG A 40 -3.37 -2.75 12.78
CA ARG A 40 -3.71 -3.94 13.59
C ARG A 40 -2.50 -4.84 13.84
N TYR A 41 -1.76 -5.15 12.77
CA TYR A 41 -0.57 -5.99 12.86
C TYR A 41 0.49 -5.35 13.74
N LEU A 42 0.77 -4.05 13.58
CA LEU A 42 1.80 -3.35 14.33
C LEU A 42 1.44 -3.23 15.82
N LEU A 43 0.20 -2.85 16.13
CA LEU A 43 -0.30 -2.76 17.52
C LEU A 43 -0.21 -4.11 18.25
N SER A 44 -0.49 -5.22 17.56
CA SER A 44 -0.42 -6.55 18.17
C SER A 44 0.98 -7.12 18.28
N THR A 45 1.95 -6.62 17.48
CA THR A 45 3.27 -7.26 17.34
C THR A 45 4.38 -6.45 17.99
N TYR A 46 4.35 -5.12 17.91
CA TYR A 46 5.46 -4.26 18.31
C TYR A 46 5.15 -3.37 19.52
N GLY A 47 3.93 -2.87 19.62
CA GLY A 47 3.52 -1.98 20.69
C GLY A 47 2.60 -0.87 20.21
N ASN A 48 2.33 0.10 21.08
CA ASN A 48 1.27 1.06 20.89
C ASN A 48 1.74 2.53 20.74
N ARG A 49 3.07 2.77 20.71
CA ARG A 49 3.65 4.12 20.65
C ARG A 49 4.21 4.37 19.25
N PHE A 50 3.55 5.24 18.48
CA PHE A 50 3.87 5.49 17.07
C PHE A 50 4.46 6.88 16.87
N LEU A 51 5.47 6.97 15.99
CA LEU A 51 5.96 8.21 15.41
C LEU A 51 5.62 8.18 13.91
N LEU A 52 4.99 9.24 13.41
CA LEU A 52 4.61 9.34 11.99
C LEU A 52 5.60 10.23 11.24
N VAL A 53 6.04 9.79 10.06
CA VAL A 53 6.95 10.55 9.19
C VAL A 53 6.44 10.49 7.76
N GLY A 54 6.29 11.64 7.11
CA GLY A 54 5.80 11.70 5.72
C GLY A 54 6.55 12.71 4.86
N SER A 55 6.42 12.59 3.55
CA SER A 55 6.78 13.66 2.63
C SER A 55 5.72 14.76 2.65
N ASN A 56 6.15 16.01 2.43
CA ASN A 56 5.29 17.19 2.56
C ASN A 56 4.40 17.38 1.32
N TYR A 57 3.31 16.60 1.19
CA TYR A 57 2.24 16.78 0.21
C TYR A 57 0.98 16.00 0.63
N ILE A 58 -0.09 16.05 -0.17
CA ILE A 58 -1.44 15.61 0.22
C ILE A 58 -1.53 14.15 0.67
N TYR A 59 -0.91 13.20 -0.07
CA TYR A 59 -1.03 11.78 0.23
C TYR A 59 -0.49 11.41 1.64
N PRO A 60 0.72 11.84 2.07
CA PRO A 60 1.21 11.60 3.43
C PRO A 60 0.32 12.22 4.52
N TYR A 61 -0.22 13.40 4.30
CA TYR A 61 -1.12 14.03 5.28
C TYR A 61 -2.36 13.18 5.52
N GLU A 62 -3.02 12.73 4.45
CA GLU A 62 -4.23 11.91 4.57
C GLU A 62 -3.93 10.51 5.12
N SER A 63 -2.84 9.87 4.66
CA SER A 63 -2.45 8.54 5.11
C SER A 63 -2.01 8.53 6.57
N ASN A 64 -1.27 9.54 7.02
CA ASN A 64 -0.85 9.68 8.41
C ASN A 64 -2.05 9.95 9.32
N ARG A 65 -2.98 10.81 8.90
CA ARG A 65 -4.23 11.07 9.62
C ARG A 65 -5.04 9.77 9.83
N LEU A 66 -5.25 8.99 8.77
CA LEU A 66 -5.93 7.70 8.87
C LEU A 66 -5.18 6.71 9.77
N MET A 67 -3.85 6.64 9.64
CA MET A 67 -3.05 5.77 10.53
C MET A 67 -3.17 6.21 11.99
N ALA A 68 -3.15 7.51 12.26
CA ALA A 68 -3.35 8.04 13.61
C ALA A 68 -4.71 7.65 14.18
N ASP A 69 -5.78 7.78 13.38
CA ASP A 69 -7.13 7.37 13.76
C ASP A 69 -7.18 5.88 14.12
N PHE A 70 -6.61 5.00 13.29
CA PHE A 70 -6.59 3.56 13.55
C PHE A 70 -5.75 3.19 14.79
N VAL A 71 -4.60 3.85 14.98
CA VAL A 71 -3.76 3.64 16.15
C VAL A 71 -4.49 4.06 17.42
N MET A 72 -5.13 5.23 17.44
CA MET A 72 -5.89 5.73 18.60
C MET A 72 -7.11 4.85 18.90
N GLN A 73 -7.85 4.40 17.87
CA GLN A 73 -8.95 3.44 18.06
C GLN A 73 -8.45 2.11 18.67
N GLY A 74 -7.27 1.66 18.27
CA GLY A 74 -6.58 0.51 18.85
C GLY A 74 -5.91 0.76 20.20
N ARG A 75 -6.22 1.90 20.87
CA ARG A 75 -5.64 2.32 22.16
C ARG A 75 -4.13 2.56 22.11
N GLY A 76 -3.62 2.95 20.93
CA GLY A 76 -2.25 3.41 20.76
C GLY A 76 -2.12 4.92 20.96
N GLU A 77 -0.89 5.38 20.89
CA GLU A 77 -0.48 6.78 21.10
C GLU A 77 0.34 7.27 19.91
N ILE A 78 0.05 8.45 19.40
CA ILE A 78 0.89 9.15 18.44
C ILE A 78 1.80 10.11 19.19
N LEU A 79 3.10 9.82 19.18
CA LEU A 79 4.12 10.58 19.89
C LEU A 79 4.50 11.88 19.21
N ASP A 80 4.50 11.86 17.87
CA ASP A 80 4.72 13.02 17.02
C ASP A 80 4.41 12.70 15.57
N GLU A 81 4.26 13.75 14.76
CA GLU A 81 4.06 13.69 13.33
C GLU A 81 4.99 14.69 12.63
N LEU A 82 5.84 14.21 11.74
CA LEU A 82 6.89 14.99 11.10
C LEU A 82 6.83 14.87 9.58
N TYR A 83 7.12 15.97 8.90
CA TYR A 83 7.15 16.01 7.44
C TYR A 83 8.49 16.53 6.94
N VAL A 84 8.97 15.93 5.85
CA VAL A 84 10.20 16.28 5.14
C VAL A 84 9.88 16.71 3.70
N PRO A 85 10.75 17.47 3.02
CA PRO A 85 10.57 17.79 1.60
C PRO A 85 10.40 16.53 0.74
N LEU A 86 9.76 16.64 -0.43
CA LEU A 86 9.63 15.53 -1.38
C LEU A 86 10.98 14.94 -1.80
N GLU A 87 11.98 15.79 -1.99
CA GLU A 87 13.36 15.42 -2.33
C GLU A 87 14.27 15.65 -1.11
N ALA A 88 13.94 14.99 0.01
CA ALA A 88 14.69 15.14 1.25
C ALA A 88 16.08 14.48 1.16
N GLY A 89 17.10 15.24 1.58
CA GLY A 89 18.46 14.75 1.77
C GLY A 89 18.75 14.33 3.23
N PRO A 90 19.97 13.86 3.51
CA PRO A 90 20.34 13.39 4.86
C PRO A 90 20.09 14.41 6.00
N GLY A 91 20.35 15.70 5.75
CA GLY A 91 20.14 16.78 6.72
C GLY A 91 18.68 16.98 7.12
N ASP A 92 17.73 16.71 6.21
CA ASP A 92 16.31 16.86 6.49
C ASP A 92 15.80 15.81 7.48
N PHE A 93 16.50 14.67 7.63
CA PHE A 93 16.16 13.62 8.57
C PHE A 93 16.80 13.77 9.94
N GLU A 94 17.71 14.71 10.15
CA GLU A 94 18.36 14.92 11.48
C GLU A 94 17.32 15.19 12.57
N LYS A 95 16.32 16.03 12.28
CA LYS A 95 15.21 16.32 13.21
C LYS A 95 14.38 15.06 13.49
N VAL A 96 14.10 14.24 12.47
CA VAL A 96 13.37 12.97 12.61
C VAL A 96 14.14 12.01 13.51
N ILE A 97 15.42 11.78 13.22
CA ILE A 97 16.29 10.91 14.03
C ILE A 97 16.43 11.41 15.48
N GLY A 98 16.58 12.74 15.66
CA GLY A 98 16.59 13.35 16.99
C GLY A 98 15.29 13.13 17.76
N ARG A 99 14.15 13.19 17.06
CA ARG A 99 12.85 12.93 17.68
C ARG A 99 12.66 11.47 18.05
N ILE A 100 13.06 10.54 17.18
CA ILE A 100 13.05 9.10 17.47
C ILE A 100 13.88 8.79 18.73
N LYS A 101 15.10 9.33 18.85
CA LYS A 101 15.95 9.15 20.03
C LYS A 101 15.28 9.67 21.30
N LYS A 102 14.60 10.81 21.21
CA LYS A 102 13.96 11.46 22.37
C LYS A 102 12.71 10.72 22.83
N THR A 103 11.90 10.20 21.92
CA THR A 103 10.59 9.62 22.23
C THR A 103 10.60 8.11 22.36
N SER A 104 11.59 7.42 21.75
CA SER A 104 11.70 5.96 21.72
C SER A 104 10.37 5.29 21.37
N PRO A 105 9.84 5.49 20.14
CA PRO A 105 8.60 4.85 19.73
C PRO A 105 8.75 3.33 19.61
N ASP A 106 7.64 2.61 19.60
CA ASP A 106 7.62 1.17 19.26
C ASP A 106 7.64 0.97 17.74
N VAL A 107 7.07 1.92 16.99
CA VAL A 107 6.95 1.88 15.53
C VAL A 107 7.18 3.26 14.94
N ILE A 108 7.88 3.32 13.82
CA ILE A 108 7.95 4.49 12.96
C ILE A 108 7.10 4.20 11.73
N PHE A 109 5.94 4.85 11.61
CA PHE A 109 5.14 4.74 10.40
C PHE A 109 5.61 5.76 9.37
N SER A 110 5.90 5.30 8.16
CA SER A 110 6.47 6.12 7.09
C SER A 110 5.59 6.18 5.85
N THR A 111 5.29 7.39 5.43
CA THR A 111 4.72 7.75 4.13
C THR A 111 5.67 8.65 3.33
N VAL A 112 6.96 8.53 3.61
CA VAL A 112 8.02 9.14 2.80
C VAL A 112 8.08 8.42 1.45
N VAL A 113 8.21 9.18 0.35
CA VAL A 113 8.12 8.66 -1.02
C VAL A 113 9.40 8.86 -1.83
N GLY A 114 9.55 8.05 -2.87
CA GLY A 114 10.62 8.17 -3.85
C GLY A 114 12.01 7.98 -3.25
N ARG A 115 12.98 8.75 -3.74
CA ARG A 115 14.38 8.67 -3.28
C ARG A 115 14.57 9.00 -1.81
N SER A 116 13.71 9.85 -1.24
CA SER A 116 13.77 10.20 0.19
C SER A 116 13.55 8.99 1.10
N THR A 117 12.87 7.95 0.61
CA THR A 117 12.69 6.69 1.36
C THR A 117 14.02 6.05 1.69
N SER A 118 14.91 5.88 0.71
CA SER A 118 16.23 5.29 0.96
C SER A 118 17.07 6.12 1.93
N VAL A 119 16.97 7.45 1.87
CA VAL A 119 17.68 8.35 2.78
C VAL A 119 17.18 8.19 4.23
N LEU A 120 15.87 8.06 4.44
CA LEU A 120 15.30 7.78 5.77
C LEU A 120 15.84 6.46 6.36
N TYR A 121 15.84 5.39 5.57
CA TYR A 121 16.28 4.06 6.01
C TYR A 121 17.78 4.06 6.32
N GLU A 122 18.61 4.72 5.52
CA GLU A 122 20.04 4.88 5.78
C GLU A 122 20.30 5.75 7.03
N ALA A 123 19.54 6.81 7.25
CA ALA A 123 19.63 7.64 8.45
C ALA A 123 19.25 6.84 9.70
N TYR A 124 18.20 6.02 9.62
CA TYR A 124 17.76 5.11 10.67
C TYR A 124 18.89 4.12 11.03
N ARG A 125 19.44 3.42 10.03
CA ARG A 125 20.54 2.48 10.21
C ARG A 125 21.78 3.15 10.81
N SER A 126 22.17 4.30 10.27
CA SER A 126 23.34 5.07 10.75
C SER A 126 23.18 5.53 12.21
N ALA A 127 21.95 5.73 12.68
CA ALA A 127 21.65 6.06 14.07
C ALA A 127 21.74 4.87 15.02
N GLY A 128 21.94 3.64 14.51
CA GLY A 128 22.11 2.41 15.29
C GLY A 128 20.81 1.86 15.89
N PHE A 129 19.67 2.17 15.31
CA PHE A 129 18.38 1.62 15.75
C PHE A 129 18.21 0.16 15.32
N ASP A 130 17.42 -0.59 16.09
CA ASP A 130 17.15 -2.02 15.88
C ASP A 130 15.75 -2.22 15.29
N PRO A 131 15.63 -2.60 14.00
CA PRO A 131 14.32 -2.81 13.35
C PRO A 131 13.53 -4.00 13.94
N ALA A 132 14.17 -4.90 14.68
CA ALA A 132 13.46 -5.96 15.39
C ALA A 132 12.62 -5.43 16.56
N LYS A 133 13.00 -4.27 17.12
CA LYS A 133 12.34 -3.63 18.27
C LYS A 133 11.50 -2.42 17.85
N MET A 134 11.96 -1.68 16.84
CA MET A 134 11.37 -0.41 16.44
C MET A 134 11.40 -0.29 14.90
N PRO A 135 10.63 -1.08 14.15
CA PRO A 135 10.68 -1.05 12.70
C PRO A 135 10.17 0.26 12.12
N ILE A 136 10.68 0.61 10.93
CA ILE A 136 9.95 1.47 10.01
C ILE A 136 8.88 0.57 9.37
N ALA A 137 7.62 1.00 9.45
CA ALA A 137 6.48 0.38 8.78
C ALA A 137 5.92 1.34 7.73
N SER A 138 5.72 0.90 6.50
CA SER A 138 5.44 1.79 5.38
C SER A 138 4.29 1.30 4.50
N LEU A 139 3.67 2.25 3.79
CA LEU A 139 2.77 1.97 2.66
C LEU A 139 3.42 2.31 1.31
N THR A 140 4.57 2.99 1.34
CA THR A 140 5.22 3.57 0.16
C THR A 140 6.57 2.90 -0.18
N THR A 141 7.05 2.01 0.68
CA THR A 141 8.28 1.26 0.41
C THR A 141 7.96 -0.02 -0.34
N SER A 142 8.32 -0.05 -1.61
CA SER A 142 8.15 -1.20 -2.49
C SER A 142 9.50 -1.77 -2.95
N GLU A 143 9.49 -2.78 -3.81
CA GLU A 143 10.68 -3.32 -4.46
C GLU A 143 11.50 -2.23 -5.17
N ALA A 144 10.82 -1.18 -5.69
CA ALA A 144 11.49 -0.09 -6.40
C ALA A 144 12.31 0.82 -5.47
N GLU A 145 11.80 1.12 -4.28
CA GLU A 145 12.53 1.88 -3.27
C GLU A 145 13.65 1.05 -2.66
N VAL A 146 13.37 -0.22 -2.35
CA VAL A 146 14.39 -1.16 -1.79
C VAL A 146 15.56 -1.35 -2.73
N ALA A 147 15.34 -1.40 -4.05
CA ALA A 147 16.40 -1.50 -5.05
C ALA A 147 17.37 -0.28 -5.05
N GLN A 148 16.99 0.81 -4.40
CA GLN A 148 17.80 2.04 -4.31
C GLN A 148 18.56 2.19 -2.98
N MET A 149 18.41 1.23 -2.06
CA MET A 149 19.04 1.31 -0.72
C MET A 149 19.97 0.12 -0.48
N HIS A 150 20.85 0.28 0.49
CA HIS A 150 21.70 -0.82 0.92
C HIS A 150 20.86 -1.91 1.60
N PRO A 151 21.04 -3.21 1.29
CA PRO A 151 20.24 -4.28 1.88
C PRO A 151 20.18 -4.26 3.42
N GLU A 152 21.28 -3.93 4.08
CA GLU A 152 21.32 -3.81 5.54
C GLU A 152 20.47 -2.65 6.09
N ALA A 153 20.19 -1.61 5.28
CA ALA A 153 19.29 -0.54 5.69
C ALA A 153 17.83 -0.95 5.56
N ALA A 154 17.55 -1.87 4.64
CA ALA A 154 16.20 -2.38 4.38
C ALA A 154 15.79 -3.50 5.35
N GLU A 155 16.74 -4.30 5.86
CA GLU A 155 16.47 -5.49 6.66
C GLU A 155 15.59 -5.20 7.89
N GLY A 156 14.60 -6.05 8.12
CA GLY A 156 13.73 -6.03 9.30
C GLY A 156 12.54 -5.08 9.23
N HIS A 157 12.53 -4.14 8.29
CA HIS A 157 11.45 -3.19 8.10
C HIS A 157 10.23 -3.81 7.42
N ILE A 158 9.09 -3.14 7.49
CA ILE A 158 7.77 -3.72 7.20
C ILE A 158 7.03 -2.87 6.17
N THR A 159 6.30 -3.54 5.27
CA THR A 159 5.44 -2.89 4.29
C THR A 159 4.11 -3.63 4.15
N ALA A 160 3.02 -2.90 3.95
CA ALA A 160 1.74 -3.44 3.56
C ALA A 160 1.45 -3.14 2.08
N ALA A 161 1.15 -4.20 1.32
CA ALA A 161 0.76 -4.11 -0.08
C ALA A 161 -0.06 -5.34 -0.49
N PRO A 162 -0.88 -5.26 -1.55
CA PRO A 162 -1.65 -6.42 -2.01
C PRO A 162 -0.78 -7.46 -2.76
N PHE A 163 0.38 -7.06 -3.25
CA PHE A 163 1.29 -7.92 -4.01
C PHE A 163 2.75 -7.64 -3.65
N PHE A 164 3.55 -8.70 -3.63
CA PHE A 164 5.02 -8.66 -3.58
C PHE A 164 5.58 -9.60 -4.65
N GLU A 165 6.73 -9.26 -5.24
CA GLU A 165 7.36 -10.12 -6.28
C GLU A 165 7.70 -11.53 -5.78
N THR A 166 7.81 -11.71 -4.46
CA THR A 166 8.05 -12.99 -3.79
C THR A 166 6.78 -13.81 -3.57
N SER A 167 5.61 -13.31 -3.99
CA SER A 167 4.33 -14.02 -3.83
C SER A 167 4.39 -15.44 -4.46
N PRO A 168 3.96 -16.50 -3.72
CA PRO A 168 4.28 -17.89 -4.09
C PRO A 168 3.35 -18.47 -5.17
N SER A 169 2.29 -17.76 -5.59
CA SER A 169 1.34 -18.28 -6.56
C SER A 169 1.98 -18.50 -7.95
N ARG A 170 1.44 -19.46 -8.71
CA ARG A 170 1.88 -19.69 -10.10
C ARG A 170 1.64 -18.46 -10.98
N ALA A 171 0.52 -17.75 -10.74
CA ALA A 171 0.20 -16.53 -11.49
C ALA A 171 1.21 -15.42 -11.18
N ALA A 172 1.56 -15.22 -9.90
CA ALA A 172 2.58 -14.25 -9.49
C ALA A 172 3.95 -14.54 -10.13
N ARG A 173 4.42 -15.78 -10.04
CA ARG A 173 5.71 -16.17 -10.65
C ARG A 173 5.75 -15.91 -12.15
N ARG A 174 4.72 -16.30 -12.89
CA ARG A 174 4.62 -16.03 -14.33
C ARG A 174 4.63 -14.55 -14.67
N PHE A 175 3.92 -13.74 -13.89
CA PHE A 175 3.91 -12.30 -14.06
C PHE A 175 5.29 -11.70 -13.84
N VAL A 176 5.96 -12.04 -12.73
CA VAL A 176 7.32 -11.57 -12.39
C VAL A 176 8.34 -12.01 -13.46
N GLU A 177 8.30 -13.27 -13.89
CA GLU A 177 9.17 -13.78 -14.96
C GLU A 177 8.97 -13.03 -16.28
N SER A 178 7.71 -12.80 -16.68
CA SER A 178 7.39 -12.05 -17.89
C SER A 178 7.81 -10.59 -17.81
N PHE A 179 7.62 -9.95 -16.66
CA PHE A 179 8.02 -8.57 -16.41
C PHE A 179 9.54 -8.43 -16.49
N LYS A 180 10.28 -9.28 -15.77
CA LYS A 180 11.75 -9.28 -15.77
C LYS A 180 12.33 -9.69 -17.11
N GLY A 181 11.67 -10.57 -17.85
CA GLY A 181 12.04 -10.92 -19.21
C GLY A 181 11.96 -9.76 -20.19
N LYS A 182 11.05 -8.80 -19.94
CA LYS A 182 10.85 -7.62 -20.78
C LYS A 182 11.71 -6.42 -20.36
N TYR A 183 11.86 -6.19 -19.06
CA TYR A 183 12.48 -4.98 -18.52
C TYR A 183 13.86 -5.20 -17.91
N GLY A 184 14.32 -6.43 -17.84
CA GLY A 184 15.62 -6.82 -17.29
C GLY A 184 15.49 -7.68 -16.02
N PRO A 185 16.48 -8.56 -15.76
CA PRO A 185 16.43 -9.51 -14.65
C PRO A 185 16.37 -8.82 -13.27
N ASP A 186 16.93 -7.63 -13.16
CA ASP A 186 16.99 -6.84 -11.92
C ASP A 186 15.85 -5.83 -11.80
N ALA A 187 14.92 -5.79 -12.78
CA ALA A 187 13.80 -4.88 -12.73
C ALA A 187 12.90 -5.17 -11.51
N PRO A 188 12.67 -4.20 -10.60
CA PRO A 188 11.77 -4.39 -9.46
C PRO A 188 10.32 -4.51 -9.94
N VAL A 189 9.54 -5.37 -9.28
CA VAL A 189 8.15 -5.64 -9.66
C VAL A 189 7.20 -5.26 -8.52
N PRO A 190 6.93 -3.95 -8.32
CA PRO A 190 6.09 -3.48 -7.23
C PRO A 190 4.59 -3.76 -7.46
N ALA A 191 3.80 -3.67 -6.38
CA ALA A 191 2.34 -3.83 -6.42
C ALA A 191 1.65 -2.90 -7.43
N ALA A 192 2.16 -1.68 -7.64
CA ALA A 192 1.61 -0.75 -8.64
C ALA A 192 1.77 -1.26 -10.08
N ALA A 193 2.86 -1.97 -10.38
CA ALA A 193 3.04 -2.61 -11.69
C ALA A 193 2.05 -3.77 -11.89
N GLU A 194 1.78 -4.54 -10.85
CA GLU A 194 0.78 -5.61 -10.86
C GLU A 194 -0.64 -5.04 -11.02
N ALA A 195 -0.97 -3.97 -10.29
CA ALA A 195 -2.24 -3.27 -10.43
C ALA A 195 -2.44 -2.71 -11.84
N ALA A 196 -1.41 -2.08 -12.42
CA ALA A 196 -1.42 -1.60 -13.80
C ALA A 196 -1.61 -2.75 -14.81
N TYR A 197 -1.04 -3.91 -14.55
CA TYR A 197 -1.22 -5.09 -15.39
C TYR A 197 -2.67 -5.56 -15.40
N PHE A 198 -3.27 -5.84 -14.25
CA PHE A 198 -4.62 -6.39 -14.26
C PHE A 198 -5.68 -5.37 -14.66
N GLN A 199 -5.51 -4.08 -14.37
CA GLN A 199 -6.45 -3.05 -14.81
C GLN A 199 -6.55 -2.95 -16.34
N VAL A 200 -5.43 -3.09 -17.06
CA VAL A 200 -5.45 -3.10 -18.53
C VAL A 200 -6.24 -4.28 -19.05
N HIS A 201 -6.08 -5.47 -18.46
CA HIS A 201 -6.87 -6.64 -18.84
C HIS A 201 -8.37 -6.47 -18.55
N LEU A 202 -8.73 -5.88 -17.41
CA LEU A 202 -10.13 -5.56 -17.09
C LEU A 202 -10.69 -4.53 -18.08
N ALA A 203 -9.96 -3.45 -18.35
CA ALA A 203 -10.35 -2.41 -19.31
C ALA A 203 -10.58 -2.98 -20.72
N MET A 204 -9.65 -3.78 -21.23
CA MET A 204 -9.77 -4.38 -22.57
C MET A 204 -10.93 -5.37 -22.67
N ARG A 205 -11.19 -6.15 -21.62
CA ARG A 205 -12.36 -7.03 -21.57
C ARG A 205 -13.67 -6.25 -21.54
N ALA A 206 -13.75 -5.17 -20.76
CA ALA A 206 -14.91 -4.31 -20.68
C ALA A 206 -15.18 -3.62 -22.02
N LEU A 207 -14.15 -3.09 -22.67
CA LEU A 207 -14.25 -2.48 -24.00
C LEU A 207 -14.77 -3.49 -25.05
N ALA A 208 -14.23 -4.71 -25.05
CA ALA A 208 -14.67 -5.76 -25.97
C ALA A 208 -16.14 -6.18 -25.75
N ARG A 209 -16.62 -6.18 -24.49
CA ARG A 209 -18.01 -6.52 -24.16
C ARG A 209 -18.98 -5.39 -24.46
N SER A 210 -18.59 -4.15 -24.21
CA SER A 210 -19.43 -2.99 -24.51
C SER A 210 -19.66 -2.78 -26.00
N GLY A 211 -18.73 -3.28 -26.84
CA GLY A 211 -18.76 -3.08 -28.31
C GLY A 211 -18.61 -1.62 -28.73
N SER A 212 -18.24 -0.74 -27.79
CA SER A 212 -18.11 0.71 -27.98
C SER A 212 -17.04 1.25 -27.04
N ASP A 213 -16.43 2.37 -27.40
CA ASP A 213 -15.51 3.15 -26.56
C ASP A 213 -16.25 4.21 -25.70
N ASP A 214 -17.58 4.21 -25.71
CA ASP A 214 -18.38 5.07 -24.84
C ASP A 214 -18.08 4.76 -23.36
N PRO A 215 -17.60 5.75 -22.58
CA PRO A 215 -17.18 5.55 -21.19
C PRO A 215 -18.25 4.94 -20.29
N GLU A 216 -19.51 5.31 -20.45
CA GLU A 216 -20.61 4.76 -19.64
C GLU A 216 -20.87 3.29 -19.95
N GLY A 217 -20.77 2.91 -21.24
CA GLY A 217 -20.86 1.51 -21.68
C GLY A 217 -19.72 0.67 -21.13
N VAL A 218 -18.48 1.17 -21.20
CA VAL A 218 -17.30 0.49 -20.67
C VAL A 218 -17.37 0.39 -19.15
N LEU A 219 -17.78 1.46 -18.45
CA LEU A 219 -17.93 1.48 -16.99
C LEU A 219 -18.95 0.46 -16.49
N LYS A 220 -20.08 0.31 -17.22
CA LYS A 220 -21.08 -0.71 -16.90
C LYS A 220 -20.50 -2.12 -16.94
N GLU A 221 -19.64 -2.42 -17.92
CA GLU A 221 -18.99 -3.73 -18.07
C GLU A 221 -17.81 -3.94 -17.09
N LEU A 222 -17.23 -2.84 -16.56
CA LEU A 222 -16.18 -2.89 -15.53
C LEU A 222 -16.77 -3.21 -14.16
N ARG A 223 -17.91 -2.63 -13.82
CA ARG A 223 -18.54 -2.85 -12.52
C ARG A 223 -18.84 -4.34 -12.34
N ASP A 224 -18.49 -4.86 -11.17
CA ASP A 224 -18.65 -6.27 -10.84
C ASP A 224 -17.78 -7.25 -11.68
N SER A 225 -16.89 -6.73 -12.53
CA SER A 225 -16.00 -7.58 -13.31
C SER A 225 -14.90 -8.18 -12.45
N GLU A 226 -14.49 -9.41 -12.77
CA GLU A 226 -13.44 -10.15 -12.08
C GLU A 226 -12.27 -10.48 -13.01
N PHE A 227 -11.08 -10.62 -12.41
CA PHE A 227 -9.88 -11.05 -13.09
C PHE A 227 -9.01 -11.92 -12.18
N ASP A 228 -8.44 -13.00 -12.71
CA ASP A 228 -7.45 -13.82 -12.00
C ASP A 228 -6.08 -13.12 -12.09
N ALA A 229 -5.84 -12.18 -11.17
CA ALA A 229 -4.63 -11.37 -11.09
C ALA A 229 -3.47 -12.13 -10.42
N PRO A 230 -2.21 -11.68 -10.56
CA PRO A 230 -1.06 -12.26 -9.87
C PRO A 230 -1.22 -12.37 -8.36
N GLN A 231 -1.85 -11.39 -7.72
CA GLN A 231 -2.13 -11.38 -6.29
C GLN A 231 -3.23 -12.37 -5.85
N GLY A 232 -4.09 -12.78 -6.78
CA GLY A 232 -5.30 -13.57 -6.57
C GLY A 232 -6.46 -13.00 -7.38
N ARG A 233 -7.65 -13.61 -7.34
CA ARG A 233 -8.82 -13.11 -8.05
C ARG A 233 -9.27 -11.77 -7.47
N VAL A 234 -9.24 -10.73 -8.29
CA VAL A 234 -9.70 -9.38 -7.97
C VAL A 234 -11.10 -9.13 -8.54
N ARG A 235 -11.82 -8.15 -8.01
CA ARG A 235 -13.17 -7.75 -8.46
C ARG A 235 -13.32 -6.24 -8.30
N ILE A 236 -13.91 -5.58 -9.29
CA ILE A 236 -14.29 -4.17 -9.17
C ILE A 236 -15.59 -4.07 -8.37
N ASP A 237 -15.59 -3.30 -7.31
CA ASP A 237 -16.79 -3.02 -6.51
C ASP A 237 -17.76 -2.15 -7.31
N PRO A 238 -19.01 -2.60 -7.52
CA PRO A 238 -19.99 -1.84 -8.29
C PRO A 238 -20.48 -0.56 -7.59
N GLU A 239 -20.28 -0.43 -6.27
CA GLU A 239 -20.76 0.69 -5.48
C GLU A 239 -19.80 1.88 -5.51
N ASN A 240 -18.48 1.61 -5.52
CA ASN A 240 -17.46 2.65 -5.35
C ASN A 240 -16.33 2.61 -6.39
N ASN A 241 -16.36 1.69 -7.36
CA ASN A 241 -15.35 1.47 -8.41
C ASN A 241 -13.93 1.13 -7.88
N HIS A 242 -13.77 0.84 -6.60
CA HIS A 242 -12.54 0.30 -6.05
C HIS A 242 -12.46 -1.21 -6.26
N THR A 243 -11.31 -1.79 -6.00
CA THR A 243 -11.05 -3.20 -6.26
C THR A 243 -10.97 -4.00 -4.96
N TYR A 244 -11.64 -5.16 -4.90
CA TYR A 244 -11.39 -6.17 -3.89
C TYR A 244 -9.99 -6.73 -4.07
N LEU A 245 -9.11 -6.56 -3.10
CA LEU A 245 -7.70 -6.93 -3.14
C LEU A 245 -7.33 -7.93 -2.04
N TRP A 246 -6.16 -8.53 -2.17
CA TRP A 246 -5.59 -9.50 -1.24
C TRP A 246 -4.48 -8.84 -0.41
N PRO A 247 -4.79 -8.15 0.70
CA PRO A 247 -3.78 -7.45 1.48
C PRO A 247 -2.76 -8.42 2.07
N ARG A 248 -1.52 -7.96 2.13
CA ARG A 248 -0.40 -8.66 2.76
C ARG A 248 0.45 -7.67 3.53
N ILE A 249 1.11 -8.18 4.56
CA ILE A 249 2.16 -7.47 5.24
C ILE A 249 3.43 -8.31 5.07
N ALA A 250 4.51 -7.67 4.66
CA ALA A 250 5.78 -8.33 4.48
C ALA A 250 6.88 -7.62 5.26
N ARG A 251 7.88 -8.39 5.67
CA ARG A 251 9.11 -7.92 6.27
C ARG A 251 10.25 -8.10 5.30
N LEU A 252 11.15 -7.15 5.23
CA LEU A 252 12.38 -7.24 4.43
C LEU A 252 13.39 -8.17 5.11
N ASP A 253 13.90 -9.10 4.33
CA ASP A 253 14.99 -9.98 4.77
C ASP A 253 16.37 -9.35 4.48
N LYS A 254 17.43 -10.02 4.94
CA LYS A 254 18.83 -9.59 4.76
C LYS A 254 19.29 -9.45 3.30
N SER A 255 18.53 -9.97 2.36
CA SER A 255 18.79 -9.83 0.91
C SER A 255 17.98 -8.69 0.27
N GLY A 256 17.22 -7.92 1.06
CA GLY A 256 16.35 -6.87 0.57
C GLY A 256 15.08 -7.39 -0.09
N ARG A 257 14.64 -8.62 0.22
CA ARG A 257 13.44 -9.22 -0.36
C ARG A 257 12.29 -9.23 0.65
N PHE A 258 11.11 -8.89 0.21
CA PHE A 258 9.90 -8.96 1.01
C PHE A 258 9.48 -10.40 1.29
N GLN A 259 9.35 -10.75 2.57
CA GLN A 259 8.82 -12.04 3.03
C GLN A 259 7.47 -11.79 3.70
N THR A 260 6.40 -12.37 3.16
CA THR A 260 5.05 -12.21 3.73
C THR A 260 5.01 -12.76 5.15
N VAL A 261 4.67 -11.92 6.11
CA VAL A 261 4.53 -12.25 7.53
C VAL A 261 3.07 -12.28 8.00
N TRP A 262 2.16 -11.68 7.22
CA TRP A 262 0.73 -11.70 7.47
C TRP A 262 -0.07 -11.69 6.16
N ASN A 263 -1.14 -12.48 6.13
CA ASN A 263 -2.06 -12.60 5.01
C ASN A 263 -3.40 -13.15 5.54
N PRO A 264 -4.55 -12.50 5.33
CA PRO A 264 -5.85 -12.98 5.81
C PRO A 264 -6.36 -14.20 5.04
N GLY A 265 -5.77 -14.56 3.90
CA GLY A 265 -6.22 -15.68 3.06
C GLY A 265 -7.49 -15.41 2.26
N VAL A 266 -8.01 -14.19 2.32
CA VAL A 266 -9.22 -13.73 1.61
C VAL A 266 -9.00 -12.36 0.99
N ARG A 267 -9.79 -12.05 -0.03
CA ARG A 267 -9.86 -10.69 -0.58
C ARG A 267 -10.74 -9.82 0.32
N ILE A 268 -10.34 -8.57 0.52
CA ILE A 268 -11.06 -7.60 1.36
C ILE A 268 -11.87 -6.66 0.46
N LYS A 269 -13.16 -6.45 0.82
CA LYS A 269 -14.00 -5.41 0.20
C LYS A 269 -13.35 -4.04 0.41
N PRO A 270 -13.23 -3.21 -0.62
CA PRO A 270 -12.69 -1.87 -0.46
C PRO A 270 -13.67 -0.98 0.30
N ASP A 271 -13.16 -0.24 1.30
CA ASP A 271 -13.84 0.89 1.92
C ASP A 271 -12.92 2.11 1.85
N PRO A 272 -13.11 2.97 0.83
CA PRO A 272 -12.26 4.14 0.64
C PRO A 272 -12.47 5.23 1.69
N TYR A 273 -13.55 5.16 2.47
CA TYR A 273 -13.93 6.23 3.39
C TYR A 273 -13.71 5.92 4.87
N CYS A 274 -13.24 4.77 5.25
CA CYS A 274 -13.15 4.13 6.57
C CYS A 274 -12.85 5.05 7.80
N VAL A 275 -13.37 6.27 7.79
CA VAL A 275 -13.22 7.31 8.82
C VAL A 275 -14.12 7.13 10.03
N VAL A 276 -15.13 6.28 9.94
CA VAL A 276 -16.19 6.15 10.95
C VAL A 276 -16.24 4.75 11.58
N GLN A 277 -15.51 3.80 11.02
CA GLN A 277 -15.58 2.42 11.46
C GLN A 277 -14.49 2.11 12.49
N SER A 278 -14.89 1.51 13.60
CA SER A 278 -13.97 1.04 14.62
C SER A 278 -13.14 -0.14 14.11
N LEU A 279 -12.00 -0.42 14.77
CA LEU A 279 -11.22 -1.62 14.48
C LEU A 279 -12.03 -2.92 14.67
N ASP A 280 -13.05 -2.89 15.53
CA ASP A 280 -13.91 -4.02 15.84
C ASP A 280 -14.96 -4.26 14.74
N ASP A 281 -15.33 -3.23 13.98
CA ASP A 281 -16.29 -3.33 12.86
C ASP A 281 -15.73 -4.11 11.66
N TRP A 282 -14.42 -4.33 11.62
CA TRP A 282 -13.72 -5.13 10.62
C TRP A 282 -13.27 -6.48 11.18
N SER A 283 -14.17 -7.18 11.85
CA SER A 283 -13.86 -8.52 12.35
C SER A 283 -13.63 -9.51 11.21
N VAL A 284 -12.89 -10.58 11.50
CA VAL A 284 -12.63 -11.67 10.53
C VAL A 284 -13.93 -12.31 10.04
N ASP A 285 -15.01 -12.19 10.81
CA ASP A 285 -16.34 -12.73 10.49
C ASP A 285 -16.99 -12.02 9.29
N ASP A 286 -16.74 -10.71 9.10
CA ASP A 286 -17.19 -9.97 7.90
C ASP A 286 -16.45 -10.40 6.62
N LEU A 287 -15.29 -11.05 6.77
CA LEU A 287 -14.52 -11.59 5.65
C LEU A 287 -15.07 -12.93 5.14
N HIS A 288 -15.85 -13.66 5.95
CA HIS A 288 -16.40 -14.96 5.60
C HIS A 288 -17.68 -14.90 4.77
N THR A 289 -18.34 -13.76 4.67
CA THR A 289 -19.59 -13.61 3.88
C THR A 289 -19.37 -13.51 2.38
N VAL A 290 -18.15 -13.61 1.89
CA VAL A 290 -17.81 -13.60 0.45
C VAL A 290 -17.27 -14.96 -0.03
N SER A 291 -17.74 -16.06 0.56
CA SER A 291 -17.56 -17.39 -0.01
C SER A 291 -18.83 -17.73 -0.80
N HIS A 292 -18.78 -17.59 -2.11
CA HIS A 292 -19.28 -18.51 -3.16
C HIS A 292 -19.28 -17.84 -4.53
#